data_c130a5e6e87f8c1e91926a3a8e323a63
#
_entry.id   c130a5e6e87f8c1e91926a3a8e323a63
#
_cell.length_a   1.000
_cell.length_b   1.000
_cell.length_c   1.000
_cell.angle_alpha   90.00
_cell.angle_beta   90.00
_cell.angle_gamma   90.00
#
_symmetry.space_group_name_H-M   'P 1'
#
loop_
_entity.id
_entity.type
_entity.pdbx_description
1 polymer ?
#
loop_
_entity_poly.entity_id
_entity_poly.type
_entity_poly.pdbx_seq_one_letter_code
_entity_poly.pdbx_strand_id
1 'polypeptide(L)'
;MKYLTIIIAAAVLNACTYFSSSEKKDNSSELANGITSSTFKVWGNCEMCKETIEESLKIDGVTKADWNTETKMILVNYDSTKVNLDKIQKNIASVGYDNVEYKGDDKAYSALPGCCQYDRK
;
A
#
# COMPACT_ATOMS: atom_id res chain seq x y z
N MET A 1 35.38 -54.99 35.33
CA MET A 1 35.71 -53.86 34.50
C MET A 1 34.42 -53.37 33.85
N LYS A 2 33.93 -52.27 34.34
CA LYS A 2 32.57 -51.82 34.01
C LYS A 2 32.69 -50.49 33.28
N TYR A 3 32.40 -50.48 32.01
CA TYR A 3 32.36 -49.29 31.22
C TYR A 3 30.96 -48.67 31.35
N LEU A 4 30.90 -47.57 32.05
CA LEU A 4 29.71 -46.80 32.22
C LEU A 4 29.61 -45.83 31.03
N THR A 5 28.77 -46.14 30.08
CA THR A 5 28.47 -45.26 28.96
C THR A 5 27.47 -44.19 29.41
N ILE A 6 27.96 -42.98 29.54
CA ILE A 6 27.11 -41.81 29.81
C ILE A 6 26.57 -41.33 28.48
N ILE A 7 25.30 -41.49 28.27
CA ILE A 7 24.58 -40.92 27.14
C ILE A 7 24.19 -39.50 27.54
N ILE A 8 24.90 -38.52 26.97
CA ILE A 8 24.52 -37.13 27.10
C ILE A 8 23.46 -36.86 26.03
N ALA A 9 22.20 -36.78 26.45
CA ALA A 9 21.13 -36.31 25.62
C ALA A 9 21.23 -34.76 25.50
N ALA A 10 21.73 -34.28 24.37
CA ALA A 10 21.68 -32.88 24.05
C ALA A 10 20.24 -32.50 23.68
N ALA A 11 19.54 -31.87 24.60
CA ALA A 11 18.26 -31.21 24.31
C ALA A 11 18.52 -29.97 23.48
N VAL A 12 18.26 -30.03 22.18
CA VAL A 12 18.23 -28.86 21.30
C VAL A 12 16.93 -28.13 21.58
N LEU A 13 17.02 -27.10 22.38
CA LEU A 13 15.92 -26.13 22.53
C LEU A 13 15.83 -25.29 21.26
N ASN A 14 14.93 -25.70 20.37
CA ASN A 14 14.51 -24.87 19.26
C ASN A 14 13.71 -23.69 19.84
N ALA A 15 14.39 -22.58 20.09
CA ALA A 15 13.73 -21.32 20.35
C ALA A 15 13.11 -20.83 19.03
N CYS A 16 11.86 -21.19 18.79
CA CYS A 16 11.03 -20.50 17.83
C CYS A 16 10.84 -19.06 18.34
N THR A 17 11.64 -18.15 17.84
CA THR A 17 11.32 -16.73 17.95
C THR A 17 10.09 -16.48 17.09
N TYR A 18 8.93 -16.45 17.71
CA TYR A 18 7.72 -15.90 17.13
C TYR A 18 7.95 -14.41 16.90
N PHE A 19 8.34 -14.07 15.68
CA PHE A 19 8.28 -12.72 15.19
C PHE A 19 6.81 -12.43 14.89
N SER A 20 6.13 -11.79 15.84
CA SER A 20 4.78 -11.29 15.64
C SER A 20 4.86 -10.05 14.75
N SER A 21 4.92 -10.27 13.44
CA SER A 21 4.66 -9.22 12.47
C SER A 21 3.17 -8.91 12.52
N SER A 22 2.86 -7.71 12.97
CA SER A 22 1.56 -7.09 12.75
C SER A 22 1.34 -7.02 11.24
N GLU A 23 0.63 -7.98 10.67
CA GLU A 23 0.23 -7.98 9.28
C GLU A 23 -0.79 -6.85 9.05
N LYS A 24 -0.27 -5.68 8.67
CA LYS A 24 -1.05 -4.76 7.85
C LYS A 24 -1.31 -5.50 6.53
N LYS A 25 -2.56 -5.75 6.27
CA LYS A 25 -3.02 -6.43 5.07
C LYS A 25 -2.92 -5.49 3.87
N ASP A 26 -1.70 -5.16 3.47
CA ASP A 26 -1.44 -4.53 2.18
C ASP A 26 -1.52 -5.62 1.12
N ASN A 27 -2.50 -5.51 0.25
CA ASN A 27 -2.68 -6.43 -0.86
C ASN A 27 -1.69 -6.07 -1.98
N SER A 28 -0.40 -6.13 -1.66
CA SER A 28 0.68 -5.89 -2.62
C SER A 28 1.29 -7.22 -3.05
N SER A 29 1.40 -7.40 -4.35
CA SER A 29 2.07 -8.53 -4.98
C SER A 29 3.28 -8.04 -5.77
N GLU A 30 4.41 -8.71 -5.63
CA GLU A 30 5.61 -8.40 -6.39
C GLU A 30 5.47 -9.00 -7.81
N LEU A 31 5.61 -8.14 -8.80
CA LEU A 31 5.67 -8.50 -10.21
C LEU A 31 7.14 -8.67 -10.64
N ALA A 32 7.37 -9.30 -11.81
CA ALA A 32 8.71 -9.48 -12.35
C ALA A 32 9.49 -8.16 -12.47
N ASN A 33 10.82 -8.20 -12.24
CA ASN A 33 11.76 -7.06 -12.33
C ASN A 33 11.65 -5.97 -11.25
N GLY A 34 11.27 -6.32 -10.02
CA GLY A 34 11.22 -5.37 -8.90
C GLY A 34 10.03 -4.42 -8.94
N ILE A 35 9.08 -4.65 -9.83
CA ILE A 35 7.82 -3.93 -9.86
C ILE A 35 6.85 -4.55 -8.86
N THR A 36 6.31 -3.73 -7.99
CA THR A 36 5.28 -4.10 -7.02
C THR A 36 3.93 -3.61 -7.50
N SER A 37 2.90 -4.43 -7.34
CA SER A 37 1.51 -4.07 -7.61
C SER A 37 0.74 -3.96 -6.31
N SER A 38 0.02 -2.88 -6.12
CA SER A 38 -0.86 -2.67 -4.95
C SER A 38 -2.23 -2.21 -5.39
N THR A 39 -3.26 -2.67 -4.68
CA THR A 39 -4.64 -2.26 -4.90
C THR A 39 -5.23 -1.80 -3.58
N PHE A 40 -5.79 -0.59 -3.55
CA PHE A 40 -6.42 -0.03 -2.36
C PHE A 40 -7.55 0.93 -2.71
N LYS A 41 -8.38 1.25 -1.72
CA LYS A 41 -9.51 2.15 -1.92
C LYS A 41 -9.08 3.62 -1.88
N VAL A 42 -9.60 4.39 -2.83
CA VAL A 42 -9.53 5.86 -2.87
C VAL A 42 -10.94 6.39 -3.08
N TRP A 43 -11.39 7.29 -2.21
CA TRP A 43 -12.71 7.91 -2.34
C TRP A 43 -12.72 8.95 -3.43
N GLY A 44 -13.74 8.95 -4.25
CA GLY A 44 -13.93 9.86 -5.37
C GLY A 44 -15.27 9.59 -6.04
N ASN A 45 -15.66 10.37 -7.05
CA ASN A 45 -16.96 10.26 -7.69
C ASN A 45 -16.90 9.85 -9.16
N CYS A 46 -16.16 10.56 -9.98
CA CYS A 46 -16.34 10.58 -11.44
C CYS A 46 -15.02 10.53 -12.20
N GLU A 47 -15.09 10.55 -13.53
CA GLU A 47 -13.91 10.53 -14.41
C GLU A 47 -12.94 11.70 -14.17
N MET A 48 -13.43 12.89 -13.79
CA MET A 48 -12.54 14.01 -13.42
C MET A 48 -11.74 13.69 -12.16
N CYS A 49 -12.33 12.97 -11.21
CA CYS A 49 -11.61 12.46 -10.04
C CYS A 49 -10.52 11.46 -10.46
N LYS A 50 -10.87 10.55 -11.39
CA LYS A 50 -9.93 9.58 -11.96
C LYS A 50 -8.70 10.28 -12.55
N GLU A 51 -8.92 11.27 -13.40
CA GLU A 51 -7.83 12.04 -14.00
C GLU A 51 -6.93 12.69 -12.95
N THR A 52 -7.50 13.35 -11.96
CA THR A 52 -6.75 14.03 -10.89
C THR A 52 -5.97 13.04 -10.02
N ILE A 53 -6.59 11.93 -9.64
CA ILE A 53 -5.95 10.88 -8.84
C ILE A 53 -4.76 10.27 -9.60
N GLU A 54 -4.97 9.88 -10.84
CA GLU A 54 -3.93 9.26 -11.68
C GLU A 54 -2.81 10.25 -12.03
N GLU A 55 -3.15 11.53 -12.26
CA GLU A 55 -2.17 12.57 -12.51
C GLU A 55 -1.24 12.81 -11.32
N SER A 56 -1.77 12.72 -10.09
CA SER A 56 -0.97 12.84 -8.87
C SER A 56 0.10 11.75 -8.72
N LEU A 57 -0.05 10.66 -9.46
CA LEU A 57 0.84 9.51 -9.45
C LEU A 57 1.79 9.45 -10.67
N LYS A 58 1.81 10.48 -11.50
CA LYS A 58 2.84 10.63 -12.56
C LYS A 58 4.16 11.10 -11.95
N ILE A 59 4.74 10.23 -11.13
CA ILE A 59 5.99 10.45 -10.42
C ILE A 59 6.98 9.34 -10.74
N ASP A 60 8.28 9.61 -10.51
CA ASP A 60 9.31 8.61 -10.73
C ASP A 60 9.07 7.37 -9.87
N GLY A 61 9.17 6.22 -10.51
CA GLY A 61 8.93 4.91 -9.89
C GLY A 61 7.51 4.36 -10.05
N VAL A 62 6.50 5.17 -10.36
CA VAL A 62 5.15 4.69 -10.69
C VAL A 62 5.07 4.41 -12.19
N THR A 63 4.77 3.17 -12.54
CA THR A 63 4.67 2.72 -13.94
C THR A 63 3.24 2.61 -14.44
N LYS A 64 2.28 2.44 -13.54
CA LYS A 64 0.85 2.39 -13.84
C LYS A 64 0.04 2.88 -12.64
N ALA A 65 -0.99 3.65 -12.91
CA ALA A 65 -2.04 4.00 -11.96
C ALA A 65 -3.38 3.97 -12.69
N ASP A 66 -4.32 3.19 -12.19
CA ASP A 66 -5.64 3.01 -12.79
C ASP A 66 -6.70 2.96 -11.68
N TRP A 67 -7.47 4.03 -11.55
CA TRP A 67 -8.55 4.13 -10.58
C TRP A 67 -9.89 3.81 -11.22
N ASN A 68 -10.62 2.90 -10.61
CA ASN A 68 -11.93 2.48 -11.08
C ASN A 68 -13.04 3.32 -10.44
N THR A 69 -13.84 4.00 -11.26
CA THR A 69 -14.90 4.90 -10.83
C THR A 69 -16.08 4.18 -10.16
N GLU A 70 -16.29 2.91 -10.44
CA GLU A 70 -17.39 2.11 -9.86
C GLU A 70 -16.98 1.49 -8.52
N THR A 71 -15.84 0.81 -8.49
CA THR A 71 -15.37 0.10 -7.30
C THR A 71 -14.63 1.02 -6.32
N LYS A 72 -14.20 2.21 -6.76
CA LYS A 72 -13.35 3.15 -6.03
C LYS A 72 -11.97 2.56 -5.66
N MET A 73 -11.56 1.51 -6.32
CA MET A 73 -10.26 0.88 -6.12
C MET A 73 -9.25 1.42 -7.14
N ILE A 74 -8.04 1.65 -6.69
CA ILE A 74 -6.92 1.98 -7.55
C ILE A 74 -5.96 0.81 -7.64
N LEU A 75 -5.50 0.50 -8.85
CA LEU A 75 -4.38 -0.40 -9.11
C LEU A 75 -3.14 0.45 -9.40
N VAL A 76 -2.09 0.26 -8.64
CA VAL A 76 -0.82 0.96 -8.84
C VAL A 76 0.31 -0.04 -9.00
N ASN A 77 1.06 0.08 -10.08
CA ASN A 77 2.32 -0.64 -10.28
C ASN A 77 3.48 0.35 -10.10
N TYR A 78 4.45 0.00 -9.29
CA TYR A 78 5.56 0.88 -8.97
C TYR A 78 6.87 0.12 -8.71
N ASP A 79 7.98 0.77 -8.98
CA ASP A 79 9.31 0.30 -8.63
C ASP A 79 9.58 0.61 -7.15
N SER A 80 9.59 -0.42 -6.31
CA SER A 80 9.79 -0.28 -4.86
C SER A 80 11.19 0.21 -4.46
N THR A 81 12.14 0.23 -5.40
CA THR A 81 13.47 0.81 -5.19
C THR A 81 13.47 2.34 -5.34
N LYS A 82 12.44 2.91 -5.99
CA LYS A 82 12.33 4.35 -6.28
C LYS A 82 11.26 5.05 -5.44
N VAL A 83 10.14 4.38 -5.21
CA VAL A 83 9.00 4.92 -4.46
C VAL A 83 8.36 3.82 -3.62
N ASN A 84 7.76 4.19 -2.51
CA ASN A 84 7.01 3.27 -1.67
C ASN A 84 5.52 3.59 -1.67
N LEU A 85 4.71 2.65 -1.19
CA LEU A 85 3.26 2.79 -1.14
C LEU A 85 2.81 3.98 -0.28
N ASP A 86 3.50 4.25 0.82
CA ASP A 86 3.22 5.39 1.70
C ASP A 86 3.31 6.74 0.94
N LYS A 87 4.34 6.91 0.13
CA LYS A 87 4.51 8.11 -0.71
C LYS A 87 3.40 8.23 -1.76
N ILE A 88 3.01 7.11 -2.37
CA ILE A 88 1.92 7.05 -3.34
C ILE A 88 0.61 7.51 -2.69
N GLN A 89 0.27 6.95 -1.52
CA GLN A 89 -0.94 7.30 -0.77
C GLN A 89 -0.93 8.76 -0.30
N LYS A 90 0.21 9.29 0.14
CA LYS A 90 0.37 10.70 0.49
C LYS A 90 0.18 11.63 -0.70
N ASN A 91 0.66 11.26 -1.88
CA ASN A 91 0.46 12.07 -3.09
C ASN A 91 -1.02 12.17 -3.45
N ILE A 92 -1.77 11.07 -3.37
CA ILE A 92 -3.22 11.06 -3.59
C ILE A 92 -3.92 11.98 -2.57
N ALA A 93 -3.57 11.88 -1.31
CA ALA A 93 -4.12 12.74 -0.27
C ALA A 93 -3.80 14.22 -0.49
N SER A 94 -2.61 14.54 -0.99
CA SER A 94 -2.18 15.93 -1.25
C SER A 94 -3.03 16.65 -2.30
N VAL A 95 -3.69 15.93 -3.18
CA VAL A 95 -4.62 16.49 -4.18
C VAL A 95 -6.09 16.43 -3.76
N GLY A 96 -6.36 16.11 -2.49
CA GLY A 96 -7.67 16.20 -1.86
C GLY A 96 -8.47 14.91 -1.79
N TYR A 97 -7.89 13.76 -2.12
CA TYR A 97 -8.60 12.48 -2.11
C TYR A 97 -8.24 11.60 -0.91
N ASP A 98 -9.25 11.23 -0.13
CA ASP A 98 -9.12 10.28 0.97
C ASP A 98 -8.77 8.89 0.43
N ASN A 99 -7.87 8.20 1.12
CA ASN A 99 -7.57 6.80 0.87
C ASN A 99 -7.51 6.01 2.17
N VAL A 100 -7.21 4.73 2.11
CA VAL A 100 -7.25 3.83 3.27
C VAL A 100 -6.34 4.27 4.42
N GLU A 101 -5.20 4.90 4.14
CA GLU A 101 -4.23 5.34 5.14
C GLU A 101 -4.37 6.83 5.48
N TYR A 102 -4.65 7.68 4.50
CA TYR A 102 -4.62 9.13 4.67
C TYR A 102 -5.95 9.78 4.32
N LYS A 103 -6.32 10.76 5.14
CA LYS A 103 -7.36 11.72 4.78
C LYS A 103 -6.79 12.72 3.77
N GLY A 104 -7.54 13.02 2.73
CA GLY A 104 -7.16 14.04 1.75
C GLY A 104 -7.01 15.43 2.38
N ASP A 105 -6.10 16.22 1.84
CA ASP A 105 -5.90 17.59 2.28
C ASP A 105 -7.19 18.40 2.16
N ASP A 106 -7.61 19.05 3.26
CA ASP A 106 -8.90 19.76 3.31
C ASP A 106 -8.95 20.95 2.36
N LYS A 107 -7.84 21.65 2.18
CA LYS A 107 -7.76 22.79 1.28
C LYS A 107 -7.82 22.35 -0.19
N ALA A 108 -7.11 21.27 -0.52
CA ALA A 108 -7.15 20.69 -1.85
C ALA A 108 -8.55 20.15 -2.17
N TYR A 109 -9.19 19.47 -1.24
CA TYR A 109 -10.57 18.99 -1.38
C TYR A 109 -11.54 20.14 -1.64
N SER A 110 -11.46 21.23 -0.88
CA SER A 110 -12.32 22.40 -1.04
C SER A 110 -12.13 23.11 -2.38
N ALA A 111 -10.96 22.96 -2.99
CA ALA A 111 -10.65 23.52 -4.31
C ALA A 111 -11.11 22.62 -5.47
N LEU A 112 -11.56 21.39 -5.21
CA LEU A 112 -12.08 20.50 -6.24
C LEU A 112 -13.36 21.05 -6.85
N PRO A 113 -13.62 20.81 -8.16
CA PRO A 113 -14.92 21.08 -8.76
C PRO A 113 -16.04 20.40 -7.98
N GLY A 114 -17.26 20.97 -7.98
CA GLY A 114 -18.39 20.43 -7.23
C GLY A 114 -18.70 18.95 -7.53
N CYS A 115 -18.52 18.51 -8.79
CA CYS A 115 -18.68 17.10 -9.17
C CYS A 115 -17.61 16.17 -8.58
N CYS A 116 -16.48 16.70 -8.13
CA CYS A 116 -15.38 15.96 -7.49
C CYS A 116 -15.42 16.02 -5.96
N GLN A 117 -16.34 16.80 -5.37
CA GLN A 117 -16.55 16.82 -3.93
C GLN A 117 -17.37 15.61 -3.49
N TYR A 118 -16.65 14.52 -3.29
CA TYR A 118 -17.19 13.21 -2.91
C TYR A 118 -17.52 13.15 -1.41
N ASP A 119 -18.31 12.15 -1.00
CA ASP A 119 -18.55 11.87 0.42
C ASP A 119 -17.27 11.31 1.05
N ARG A 120 -16.73 12.06 2.01
CA ARG A 120 -15.46 11.73 2.65
C ARG A 120 -15.56 10.55 3.61
N LYS A 121 -14.40 9.92 3.84
CA LYS A 121 -14.20 8.82 4.79
C LYS A 121 -14.47 9.25 6.24
#